data_30e6e6a2bd45ebf095a1ebe8cbfc2d73
#
_entry.id   30e6e6a2bd45ebf095a1ebe8cbfc2d73
#
_cell.length_a   1.000
_cell.length_b   1.000
_cell.length_c   1.000
_cell.angle_alpha   90.00
_cell.angle_beta   90.00
_cell.angle_gamma   90.00
#
_symmetry.space_group_name_H-M   'P 1'
#
loop_
_entity.id
_entity.type
_entity.pdbx_description
1 polymer ?
#
loop_
_entity_poly.entity_id
_entity_poly.type
_entity_poly.pdbx_seq_one_letter_code
_entity_poly.pdbx_strand_id
1 'polypeptide(L)'
;MSTKIITARCIVSGVSDEQSPDVIEYAGLAYKDGIVLSLGPAEDIKHSYPNAAVTDYPHHLIMPGLINSHHHIGITPLQMGAPDSPLELWFAARLAMRKVDPYLDTLFSAFEMISSGVTTVQHIQGWAKGDFDQVVASASGVLKAYDDVGMRVSYCYAVREQNRFVYEADEDFCARLPPKAAKAMADFFSQQSLDFDGFMQLFDVLTENNTNSRARIQLSPANLHWMSDDGLLAIQEKSANSGAPMHMHLLETAYQKEYAFKRTGTTAVKHLEKLGLLGPHMTLGHGVWMTQEDIEICAGTGTCICHNCSSNFRLRSGVLPLMELQKRGITVGIGIDEAGINDDRDMLQEMRMALTVHRTPGMNRADVPSPAQVLRMATEHGALTTAFGAEIGRLEPRRQMDAVILDYDSATYPYQDPDIAPLDALIHRAKSKDVKTVMVQGRAIYEDGKFLFVDRDAVLAQIAEALSAPRDADEIERHWLREQVFPLVEEFYDGYLQNTAERTPFYKGSSST
;
A
#
# COMPACT_ATOMS: atom_id res chain seq x y z
N MET A 1 -23.82 13.31 18.20
CA MET A 1 -24.77 13.12 17.07
C MET A 1 -25.83 12.08 17.44
N SER A 2 -26.95 11.96 16.73
CA SER A 2 -27.94 10.89 16.93
C SER A 2 -27.41 9.55 16.39
N THR A 3 -27.92 8.45 16.95
CA THR A 3 -27.66 7.11 16.40
C THR A 3 -28.24 7.00 14.99
N LYS A 4 -27.52 6.33 14.10
CA LYS A 4 -27.94 6.01 12.73
C LYS A 4 -27.92 4.50 12.53
N ILE A 5 -28.78 4.02 11.65
CA ILE A 5 -28.83 2.62 11.23
C ILE A 5 -28.68 2.56 9.72
N ILE A 6 -27.88 1.65 9.23
CA ILE A 6 -27.91 1.20 7.84
C ILE A 6 -28.39 -0.25 7.83
N THR A 7 -29.26 -0.57 6.85
CA THR A 7 -29.72 -1.95 6.62
C THR A 7 -29.35 -2.37 5.21
N ALA A 8 -29.10 -3.66 5.01
CA ALA A 8 -28.68 -4.18 3.70
C ALA A 8 -29.16 -5.62 3.48
N ARG A 9 -29.13 -6.05 2.20
CA ARG A 9 -29.33 -7.46 1.84
C ARG A 9 -28.41 -8.38 2.64
N CYS A 10 -27.12 -8.05 2.74
CA CYS A 10 -26.22 -8.70 3.68
C CYS A 10 -25.09 -7.76 4.13
N ILE A 11 -24.58 -8.01 5.32
CA ILE A 11 -23.41 -7.32 5.86
C ILE A 11 -22.34 -8.37 6.17
N VAL A 12 -21.15 -8.18 5.62
CA VAL A 12 -19.94 -8.91 6.02
C VAL A 12 -19.29 -8.10 7.12
N SER A 13 -19.21 -8.63 8.33
CA SER A 13 -18.57 -7.92 9.45
C SER A 13 -17.05 -8.06 9.46
N GLY A 14 -16.53 -9.11 8.86
CA GLY A 14 -15.12 -9.46 8.76
C GLY A 14 -14.93 -10.93 8.41
N VAL A 15 -13.75 -11.48 8.74
CA VAL A 15 -13.39 -12.88 8.45
C VAL A 15 -12.78 -13.52 9.70
N SER A 16 -13.59 -14.21 10.50
CA SER A 16 -13.11 -14.92 11.69
C SER A 16 -12.50 -16.28 11.35
N ASP A 17 -13.04 -16.96 10.34
CA ASP A 17 -12.53 -18.21 9.78
C ASP A 17 -12.00 -17.95 8.36
N GLU A 18 -10.78 -18.37 8.05
CA GLU A 18 -10.15 -18.18 6.74
C GLU A 18 -10.92 -18.82 5.57
N GLN A 19 -11.84 -19.74 5.84
CA GLN A 19 -12.67 -20.37 4.82
C GLN A 19 -14.07 -19.73 4.69
N SER A 20 -14.50 -18.97 5.71
CA SER A 20 -15.85 -18.43 5.79
C SER A 20 -15.85 -17.01 6.34
N PRO A 21 -16.41 -16.02 5.60
CA PRO A 21 -16.61 -14.69 6.13
C PRO A 21 -17.77 -14.66 7.14
N ASP A 22 -17.73 -13.69 8.05
CA ASP A 22 -18.81 -13.43 9.02
C ASP A 22 -19.93 -12.64 8.33
N VAL A 23 -20.92 -13.32 7.76
CA VAL A 23 -22.03 -12.74 6.98
C VAL A 23 -23.33 -12.81 7.74
N ILE A 24 -24.08 -11.69 7.77
CA ILE A 24 -25.44 -11.62 8.29
C ILE A 24 -26.34 -11.17 7.12
N GLU A 25 -27.31 -12.02 6.78
CA GLU A 25 -28.31 -11.69 5.77
C GLU A 25 -29.42 -10.79 6.36
N TYR A 26 -30.00 -9.91 5.53
CA TYR A 26 -31.01 -8.94 5.95
C TYR A 26 -30.60 -8.21 7.22
N ALA A 27 -29.38 -7.71 7.21
CA ALA A 27 -28.70 -7.19 8.38
C ALA A 27 -28.97 -5.69 8.60
N GLY A 28 -28.82 -5.28 9.85
CA GLY A 28 -28.76 -3.88 10.26
C GLY A 28 -27.50 -3.62 11.07
N LEU A 29 -26.91 -2.44 10.89
CA LEU A 29 -25.76 -1.95 11.64
C LEU A 29 -26.10 -0.58 12.21
N ALA A 30 -26.05 -0.46 13.54
CA ALA A 30 -26.20 0.81 14.26
C ALA A 30 -24.83 1.42 14.57
N TYR A 31 -24.70 2.72 14.35
CA TYR A 31 -23.47 3.46 14.64
C TYR A 31 -23.78 4.88 15.16
N LYS A 32 -22.82 5.44 15.88
CA LYS A 32 -22.88 6.79 16.41
C LYS A 32 -21.48 7.38 16.52
N ASP A 33 -21.33 8.65 16.15
CA ASP A 33 -20.07 9.40 16.24
C ASP A 33 -18.88 8.66 15.59
N GLY A 34 -19.14 7.97 14.47
CA GLY A 34 -18.13 7.22 13.73
C GLY A 34 -17.79 5.84 14.27
N ILE A 35 -18.48 5.38 15.33
CA ILE A 35 -18.22 4.10 15.99
C ILE A 35 -19.40 3.16 15.81
N VAL A 36 -19.14 1.91 15.48
CA VAL A 36 -20.14 0.84 15.43
C VAL A 36 -20.63 0.53 16.85
N LEU A 37 -21.95 0.52 17.02
CA LEU A 37 -22.62 0.20 18.30
C LEU A 37 -23.06 -1.26 18.35
N SER A 38 -23.72 -1.73 17.27
CA SER A 38 -24.20 -3.11 17.17
C SER A 38 -24.44 -3.50 15.71
N LEU A 39 -24.43 -4.80 15.47
CA LEU A 39 -24.70 -5.43 14.19
C LEU A 39 -25.55 -6.69 14.44
N GLY A 40 -26.53 -6.96 13.60
CA GLY A 40 -27.43 -8.12 13.72
C GLY A 40 -28.54 -8.10 12.69
N PRO A 41 -29.59 -8.94 12.84
CA PRO A 41 -30.77 -8.88 12.01
C PRO A 41 -31.39 -7.48 12.00
N ALA A 42 -31.80 -6.98 10.84
CA ALA A 42 -32.23 -5.57 10.67
C ALA A 42 -33.35 -5.16 11.64
N GLU A 43 -34.33 -6.03 11.85
CA GLU A 43 -35.48 -5.73 12.71
C GLU A 43 -35.08 -5.66 14.20
N ASP A 44 -34.14 -6.50 14.65
CA ASP A 44 -33.63 -6.47 16.02
C ASP A 44 -32.85 -5.17 16.29
N ILE A 45 -32.04 -4.74 15.31
CA ILE A 45 -31.30 -3.47 15.40
C ILE A 45 -32.25 -2.28 15.41
N LYS A 46 -33.26 -2.24 14.53
CA LYS A 46 -34.29 -1.18 14.51
C LYS A 46 -35.07 -1.13 15.85
N HIS A 47 -35.43 -2.29 16.39
CA HIS A 47 -36.09 -2.40 17.68
C HIS A 47 -35.21 -1.87 18.83
N SER A 48 -33.93 -2.16 18.82
CA SER A 48 -32.98 -1.71 19.85
C SER A 48 -32.70 -0.19 19.80
N TYR A 49 -32.90 0.44 18.65
CA TYR A 49 -32.64 1.87 18.45
C TYR A 49 -33.83 2.57 17.76
N PRO A 50 -35.03 2.64 18.41
CA PRO A 50 -36.28 3.07 17.76
C PRO A 50 -36.27 4.51 17.26
N ASN A 51 -35.36 5.36 17.77
CA ASN A 51 -35.26 6.77 17.39
C ASN A 51 -34.11 7.03 16.40
N ALA A 52 -33.44 5.99 15.90
CA ALA A 52 -32.36 6.16 14.95
C ALA A 52 -32.87 6.44 13.54
N ALA A 53 -32.18 7.31 12.81
CA ALA A 53 -32.41 7.45 11.37
C ALA A 53 -31.94 6.20 10.64
N VAL A 54 -32.81 5.64 9.78
CA VAL A 54 -32.53 4.41 9.02
C VAL A 54 -32.30 4.76 7.56
N THR A 55 -31.20 4.23 6.99
CA THR A 55 -30.94 4.22 5.54
C THR A 55 -30.93 2.77 5.06
N ASP A 56 -31.72 2.45 4.04
CA ASP A 56 -31.91 1.07 3.57
C ASP A 56 -31.22 0.83 2.22
N TYR A 57 -30.47 -0.26 2.14
CA TYR A 57 -29.73 -0.73 0.96
C TYR A 57 -30.16 -2.16 0.56
N PRO A 58 -31.42 -2.41 0.12
CA PRO A 58 -31.98 -3.75 -0.05
C PRO A 58 -31.31 -4.59 -1.12
N HIS A 59 -30.61 -3.97 -2.07
CA HIS A 59 -29.92 -4.62 -3.20
C HIS A 59 -28.40 -4.63 -3.06
N HIS A 60 -27.88 -4.31 -1.86
CA HIS A 60 -26.45 -4.09 -1.67
C HIS A 60 -25.85 -5.04 -0.64
N LEU A 61 -24.56 -5.24 -0.76
CA LEU A 61 -23.72 -5.84 0.27
C LEU A 61 -22.88 -4.73 0.93
N ILE A 62 -22.79 -4.77 2.25
CA ILE A 62 -21.92 -3.89 3.03
C ILE A 62 -20.78 -4.74 3.60
N MET A 63 -19.56 -4.23 3.49
CA MET A 63 -18.36 -4.85 4.09
C MET A 63 -17.45 -3.79 4.68
N PRO A 64 -16.45 -4.16 5.51
CA PRO A 64 -15.44 -3.23 6.00
C PRO A 64 -14.80 -2.48 4.84
N GLY A 65 -14.46 -1.22 5.05
CA GLY A 65 -13.71 -0.43 4.09
C GLY A 65 -12.38 -1.08 3.77
N LEU A 66 -12.01 -1.09 2.47
CA LEU A 66 -10.77 -1.69 2.01
C LEU A 66 -9.57 -0.84 2.44
N ILE A 67 -8.44 -1.50 2.63
CA ILE A 67 -7.20 -0.90 3.11
C ILE A 67 -6.09 -1.19 2.11
N ASN A 68 -5.53 -0.13 1.53
CA ASN A 68 -4.32 -0.22 0.70
C ASN A 68 -3.09 -0.13 1.63
N SER A 69 -2.42 -1.25 1.83
CA SER A 69 -1.31 -1.41 2.78
C SER A 69 0.03 -0.86 2.28
N HIS A 70 0.10 -0.31 1.05
CA HIS A 70 1.35 0.20 0.47
C HIS A 70 1.07 1.07 -0.74
N HIS A 71 1.48 2.34 -0.68
CA HIS A 71 1.25 3.33 -1.73
C HIS A 71 2.30 4.44 -1.66
N HIS A 72 2.66 5.03 -2.81
CA HIS A 72 3.69 6.07 -2.89
C HIS A 72 3.25 7.38 -3.53
N ILE A 73 2.69 7.31 -4.75
CA ILE A 73 2.46 8.50 -5.59
C ILE A 73 1.07 8.50 -6.21
N GLY A 74 0.70 9.65 -6.75
CA GLY A 74 -0.56 9.88 -7.41
C GLY A 74 -0.58 9.42 -8.87
N ILE A 75 -0.16 10.28 -9.79
CA ILE A 75 -0.13 9.94 -11.21
C ILE A 75 0.93 8.85 -11.46
N THR A 76 0.57 7.85 -12.25
CA THR A 76 1.42 6.68 -12.40
C THR A 76 2.76 7.00 -13.08
N PRO A 77 3.82 6.25 -12.76
CA PRO A 77 5.10 6.42 -13.44
C PRO A 77 4.99 6.30 -14.95
N LEU A 78 4.15 5.39 -15.46
CA LEU A 78 3.90 5.22 -16.89
C LEU A 78 3.30 6.49 -17.51
N GLN A 79 2.28 7.08 -16.90
CA GLN A 79 1.69 8.36 -17.34
C GLN A 79 2.71 9.50 -17.28
N MET A 80 3.66 9.45 -16.34
CA MET A 80 4.67 10.47 -16.14
C MET A 80 5.93 10.28 -16.99
N GLY A 81 5.98 9.24 -17.83
CA GLY A 81 7.06 8.98 -18.79
C GLY A 81 8.12 7.99 -18.33
N ALA A 82 7.88 7.22 -17.26
CA ALA A 82 8.73 6.12 -16.82
C ALA A 82 8.04 4.78 -17.12
N PRO A 83 8.38 4.10 -18.22
CA PRO A 83 7.79 2.80 -18.56
C PRO A 83 8.20 1.71 -17.56
N ASP A 84 7.38 0.65 -17.49
CA ASP A 84 7.69 -0.52 -16.68
C ASP A 84 9.06 -1.11 -17.05
N SER A 85 9.86 -1.41 -16.05
CA SER A 85 11.21 -1.96 -16.16
C SER A 85 11.47 -2.85 -14.94
N PRO A 86 12.52 -3.69 -14.94
CA PRO A 86 13.01 -4.23 -13.66
C PRO A 86 13.25 -3.10 -12.66
N LEU A 87 12.93 -3.35 -11.38
CA LEU A 87 12.96 -2.33 -10.32
C LEU A 87 14.24 -1.50 -10.32
N GLU A 88 15.39 -2.15 -10.43
CA GLU A 88 16.70 -1.49 -10.36
C GLU A 88 16.94 -0.52 -11.53
N LEU A 89 16.37 -0.78 -12.69
CA LEU A 89 16.40 0.11 -13.87
C LEU A 89 15.30 1.18 -13.79
N TRP A 90 14.21 0.87 -13.16
CA TRP A 90 13.06 1.74 -13.06
C TRP A 90 13.36 3.02 -12.25
N PHE A 91 14.22 2.95 -11.22
CA PHE A 91 14.70 4.15 -10.53
C PHE A 91 15.41 5.13 -11.48
N ALA A 92 16.22 4.62 -12.40
CA ALA A 92 16.84 5.45 -13.43
C ALA A 92 15.80 6.01 -14.41
N ALA A 93 14.80 5.23 -14.81
CA ALA A 93 13.72 5.70 -15.68
C ALA A 93 12.92 6.83 -15.05
N ARG A 94 12.70 6.84 -13.73
CA ARG A 94 11.97 7.88 -12.99
C ARG A 94 12.63 9.27 -13.03
N LEU A 95 13.93 9.38 -13.30
CA LEU A 95 14.59 10.68 -13.45
C LEU A 95 13.87 11.57 -14.48
N ALA A 96 13.30 10.97 -15.53
CA ALA A 96 12.61 11.70 -16.59
C ALA A 96 11.15 12.10 -16.27
N MET A 97 10.61 11.66 -15.12
CA MET A 97 9.22 11.95 -14.74
C MET A 97 8.99 13.46 -14.58
N ARG A 98 7.75 13.88 -14.97
CA ARG A 98 7.26 15.23 -14.74
C ARG A 98 7.10 15.51 -13.25
N LYS A 99 6.97 16.79 -12.90
CA LYS A 99 6.67 17.23 -11.53
C LYS A 99 5.18 17.52 -11.42
N VAL A 100 4.59 17.11 -10.31
CA VAL A 100 3.20 17.43 -9.96
C VAL A 100 3.21 17.95 -8.53
N ASP A 101 2.32 18.88 -8.24
CA ASP A 101 2.08 19.33 -6.86
C ASP A 101 1.66 18.15 -5.97
N PRO A 102 2.30 17.90 -4.82
CA PRO A 102 2.04 16.73 -3.98
C PRO A 102 0.58 16.62 -3.49
N TYR A 103 -0.10 17.75 -3.29
CA TYR A 103 -1.51 17.77 -2.90
C TYR A 103 -2.41 17.28 -4.05
N LEU A 104 -2.21 17.81 -5.26
CA LEU A 104 -2.99 17.40 -6.44
C LEU A 104 -2.70 15.94 -6.82
N ASP A 105 -1.44 15.53 -6.77
CA ASP A 105 -0.99 14.17 -7.03
C ASP A 105 -1.65 13.17 -6.08
N THR A 106 -1.67 13.49 -4.80
CA THR A 106 -2.32 12.66 -3.76
C THR A 106 -3.83 12.59 -3.96
N LEU A 107 -4.50 13.70 -4.30
CA LEU A 107 -5.94 13.69 -4.61
C LEU A 107 -6.26 12.78 -5.80
N PHE A 108 -5.41 12.77 -6.85
CA PHE A 108 -5.60 11.88 -8.00
C PHE A 108 -5.65 10.40 -7.57
N SER A 109 -4.64 9.93 -6.83
CA SER A 109 -4.63 8.55 -6.35
C SER A 109 -5.76 8.26 -5.36
N ALA A 110 -6.11 9.22 -4.50
CA ALA A 110 -7.23 9.07 -3.55
C ALA A 110 -8.57 8.88 -4.28
N PHE A 111 -8.79 9.58 -5.40
CA PHE A 111 -10.00 9.37 -6.21
C PHE A 111 -10.09 7.95 -6.75
N GLU A 112 -9.00 7.40 -7.28
CA GLU A 112 -8.99 6.03 -7.80
C GLU A 112 -9.18 5.00 -6.68
N MET A 113 -8.47 5.15 -5.56
CA MET A 113 -8.59 4.27 -4.40
C MET A 113 -9.99 4.29 -3.81
N ILE A 114 -10.56 5.46 -3.54
CA ILE A 114 -11.91 5.59 -2.96
C ILE A 114 -12.96 5.01 -3.89
N SER A 115 -12.89 5.26 -5.20
CA SER A 115 -13.84 4.71 -6.17
C SER A 115 -13.81 3.18 -6.25
N SER A 116 -12.75 2.54 -5.78
CA SER A 116 -12.63 1.07 -5.66
C SER A 116 -12.94 0.54 -4.26
N GLY A 117 -13.39 1.40 -3.32
CA GLY A 117 -13.80 1.00 -1.97
C GLY A 117 -12.74 1.16 -0.89
N VAL A 118 -11.60 1.77 -1.18
CA VAL A 118 -10.55 2.00 -0.19
C VAL A 118 -10.95 3.15 0.75
N THR A 119 -10.86 2.90 2.05
CA THR A 119 -11.11 3.89 3.12
C THR A 119 -9.84 4.34 3.81
N THR A 120 -8.80 3.50 3.77
CA THR A 120 -7.53 3.72 4.47
C THR A 120 -6.36 3.36 3.57
N VAL A 121 -5.31 4.17 3.60
CA VAL A 121 -4.07 3.93 2.86
C VAL A 121 -2.84 4.03 3.77
N GLN A 122 -1.87 3.14 3.57
CA GLN A 122 -0.49 3.31 4.03
C GLN A 122 0.28 4.05 2.94
N HIS A 123 0.54 5.34 3.14
CA HIS A 123 1.27 6.17 2.19
C HIS A 123 2.72 6.34 2.63
N ILE A 124 3.65 5.97 1.74
CA ILE A 124 5.10 6.04 1.95
C ILE A 124 5.64 7.10 1.01
N GLN A 125 5.79 8.33 1.48
CA GLN A 125 6.35 9.41 0.68
C GLN A 125 7.88 9.28 0.62
N GLY A 126 8.44 9.54 -0.55
CA GLY A 126 9.88 9.66 -0.74
C GLY A 126 10.19 10.64 -1.85
N TRP A 127 11.48 11.00 -2.01
CA TRP A 127 11.95 11.83 -3.12
C TRP A 127 11.42 13.28 -3.14
N ALA A 128 11.03 13.87 -2.01
CA ALA A 128 10.75 15.29 -1.93
C ALA A 128 12.06 16.09 -2.07
N LYS A 129 12.04 17.12 -2.91
CA LYS A 129 13.17 18.04 -3.12
C LYS A 129 13.10 19.21 -2.14
N GLY A 130 14.25 19.77 -1.82
CA GLY A 130 14.38 21.03 -1.13
C GLY A 130 14.97 20.92 0.28
N ASP A 131 14.92 22.02 0.99
CA ASP A 131 15.31 22.09 2.39
C ASP A 131 14.26 21.46 3.32
N PHE A 132 14.53 21.46 4.61
CA PHE A 132 13.66 20.87 5.60
C PHE A 132 12.22 21.42 5.56
N ASP A 133 12.07 22.75 5.46
CA ASP A 133 10.74 23.39 5.44
C ASP A 133 9.95 23.03 4.18
N GLN A 134 10.62 22.90 3.04
CA GLN A 134 9.99 22.46 1.79
C GLN A 134 9.55 21.00 1.85
N VAL A 135 10.34 20.12 2.51
CA VAL A 135 9.94 18.72 2.73
C VAL A 135 8.75 18.63 3.68
N VAL A 136 8.74 19.41 4.78
CA VAL A 136 7.59 19.53 5.69
C VAL A 136 6.34 20.02 4.96
N ALA A 137 6.48 21.03 4.09
CA ALA A 137 5.36 21.55 3.28
C ALA A 137 4.82 20.50 2.32
N SER A 138 5.71 19.74 1.66
CA SER A 138 5.33 18.64 0.77
C SER A 138 4.55 17.55 1.51
N ALA A 139 5.07 17.08 2.65
CA ALA A 139 4.41 16.09 3.50
C ALA A 139 3.04 16.58 4.02
N SER A 140 2.97 17.84 4.43
CA SER A 140 1.73 18.49 4.87
C SER A 140 0.71 18.59 3.73
N GLY A 141 1.15 18.81 2.49
CA GLY A 141 0.31 18.78 1.29
C GLY A 141 -0.33 17.41 1.08
N VAL A 142 0.44 16.33 1.22
CA VAL A 142 -0.06 14.94 1.14
C VAL A 142 -1.11 14.68 2.22
N LEU A 143 -0.81 15.01 3.48
CA LEU A 143 -1.74 14.81 4.60
C LEU A 143 -3.02 15.63 4.44
N LYS A 144 -2.90 16.87 3.94
CA LYS A 144 -4.04 17.74 3.65
C LYS A 144 -4.95 17.17 2.56
N ALA A 145 -4.39 16.57 1.51
CA ALA A 145 -5.18 15.97 0.44
C ALA A 145 -6.09 14.85 0.96
N TYR A 146 -5.55 13.96 1.80
CA TYR A 146 -6.33 12.91 2.44
C TYR A 146 -7.39 13.47 3.41
N ASP A 147 -7.07 14.53 4.15
CA ASP A 147 -8.04 15.19 5.03
C ASP A 147 -9.19 15.81 4.25
N ASP A 148 -8.89 16.56 3.19
CA ASP A 148 -9.89 17.24 2.36
C ASP A 148 -10.83 16.24 1.67
N VAL A 149 -10.34 15.12 1.16
CA VAL A 149 -11.19 14.09 0.53
C VAL A 149 -11.90 13.20 1.56
N GLY A 150 -11.51 13.27 2.83
CA GLY A 150 -12.12 12.55 3.95
C GLY A 150 -11.59 11.12 4.14
N MET A 151 -10.52 10.73 3.45
CA MET A 151 -9.89 9.41 3.54
C MET A 151 -9.01 9.30 4.79
N ARG A 152 -8.81 8.08 5.27
CA ARG A 152 -7.88 7.78 6.37
C ARG A 152 -6.48 7.49 5.81
N VAL A 153 -5.44 8.02 6.45
CA VAL A 153 -4.05 7.79 6.05
C VAL A 153 -3.16 7.39 7.22
N SER A 154 -2.39 6.33 7.04
CA SER A 154 -1.20 6.02 7.80
C SER A 154 -0.01 6.46 6.96
N TYR A 155 0.69 7.50 7.39
CA TYR A 155 1.70 8.19 6.58
C TYR A 155 3.09 7.96 7.13
N CYS A 156 4.07 7.72 6.27
CA CYS A 156 5.48 7.77 6.60
C CYS A 156 6.32 8.40 5.49
N TYR A 157 7.47 8.91 5.85
CA TYR A 157 8.48 9.38 4.91
C TYR A 157 9.62 8.36 4.85
N ALA A 158 10.02 7.95 3.65
CA ALA A 158 11.06 6.94 3.43
C ALA A 158 12.45 7.48 3.74
N VAL A 159 13.09 6.98 4.78
CA VAL A 159 14.45 7.35 5.19
C VAL A 159 15.47 6.67 4.30
N ARG A 160 16.38 7.45 3.73
CA ARG A 160 17.46 6.98 2.84
C ARG A 160 18.75 7.71 3.14
N GLU A 161 19.71 7.02 3.74
CA GLU A 161 21.00 7.61 4.15
C GLU A 161 22.08 7.39 3.08
N GLN A 162 22.02 6.25 2.36
CA GLN A 162 23.11 5.77 1.50
C GLN A 162 22.57 5.04 0.27
N ASN A 163 23.43 4.74 -0.71
CA ASN A 163 23.14 3.87 -1.86
C ASN A 163 21.84 4.24 -2.58
N ARG A 164 21.61 5.55 -2.79
CA ARG A 164 20.32 6.10 -3.18
C ARG A 164 19.89 5.74 -4.60
N PHE A 165 20.83 5.27 -5.43
CA PHE A 165 20.54 5.02 -6.85
C PHE A 165 20.83 3.58 -7.31
N VAL A 166 21.97 3.01 -6.90
CA VAL A 166 22.34 1.61 -7.12
C VAL A 166 22.83 0.99 -5.81
N TYR A 167 23.14 -0.31 -5.77
CA TYR A 167 23.51 -1.02 -4.54
C TYR A 167 24.99 -0.87 -4.19
N GLU A 168 25.50 0.37 -4.29
CA GLU A 168 26.82 0.79 -3.85
C GLU A 168 26.79 2.26 -3.42
N ALA A 169 27.90 2.77 -2.89
CA ALA A 169 28.00 4.18 -2.47
C ALA A 169 27.76 5.13 -3.66
N ASP A 170 27.01 6.20 -3.41
CA ASP A 170 26.63 7.18 -4.44
C ASP A 170 27.87 7.81 -5.11
N GLU A 171 28.94 8.01 -4.35
CA GLU A 171 30.21 8.55 -4.82
C GLU A 171 30.91 7.59 -5.80
N ASP A 172 30.88 6.29 -5.52
CA ASP A 172 31.47 5.26 -6.37
C ASP A 172 30.72 5.15 -7.70
N PHE A 173 29.39 5.22 -7.64
CA PHE A 173 28.56 5.28 -8.85
C PHE A 173 28.86 6.54 -9.67
N CYS A 174 28.87 7.71 -9.04
CA CYS A 174 29.16 8.97 -9.69
C CYS A 174 30.55 9.01 -10.34
N ALA A 175 31.55 8.36 -9.74
CA ALA A 175 32.91 8.31 -10.28
C ALA A 175 33.01 7.60 -11.65
N ARG A 176 32.02 6.78 -12.02
CA ARG A 176 31.96 6.10 -13.32
C ARG A 176 31.25 6.91 -14.39
N LEU A 177 30.54 7.96 -14.00
CA LEU A 177 29.81 8.80 -14.93
C LEU A 177 30.74 9.76 -15.70
N PRO A 178 30.41 10.17 -16.94
CA PRO A 178 31.06 11.30 -17.59
C PRO A 178 31.01 12.56 -16.69
N PRO A 179 32.04 13.41 -16.66
CA PRO A 179 32.17 14.51 -15.69
C PRO A 179 30.95 15.41 -15.55
N LYS A 180 30.25 15.72 -16.66
CA LYS A 180 29.03 16.53 -16.65
C LYS A 180 27.85 15.77 -15.98
N ALA A 181 27.72 14.49 -16.29
CA ALA A 181 26.67 13.65 -15.70
C ALA A 181 26.94 13.37 -14.21
N ALA A 182 28.22 13.14 -13.83
CA ALA A 182 28.63 13.00 -12.44
C ALA A 182 28.24 14.22 -11.59
N LYS A 183 28.54 15.43 -12.11
CA LYS A 183 28.16 16.66 -11.43
C LYS A 183 26.62 16.78 -11.32
N ALA A 184 25.87 16.58 -12.40
CA ALA A 184 24.41 16.66 -12.37
C ALA A 184 23.78 15.63 -11.43
N MET A 185 24.36 14.41 -11.33
CA MET A 185 23.91 13.39 -10.40
C MET A 185 24.19 13.73 -8.93
N ALA A 186 25.37 14.30 -8.66
CA ALA A 186 25.70 14.80 -7.32
C ALA A 186 24.78 15.97 -6.89
N ASP A 187 24.52 16.90 -7.82
CA ASP A 187 23.58 18.00 -7.60
C ASP A 187 22.14 17.47 -7.36
N PHE A 188 21.72 16.45 -8.10
CA PHE A 188 20.43 15.75 -7.88
C PHE A 188 20.34 15.12 -6.49
N PHE A 189 21.37 14.42 -6.03
CA PHE A 189 21.39 13.84 -4.69
C PHE A 189 21.38 14.90 -3.60
N SER A 190 22.14 16.00 -3.75
CA SER A 190 22.18 17.07 -2.76
C SER A 190 20.83 17.78 -2.58
N GLN A 191 20.00 17.81 -3.61
CA GLN A 191 18.67 18.44 -3.57
C GLN A 191 17.59 17.53 -2.92
N GLN A 192 17.86 16.26 -2.71
CA GLN A 192 16.88 15.28 -2.24
C GLN A 192 17.23 14.66 -0.87
N SER A 193 18.22 15.18 -0.19
CA SER A 193 18.68 14.58 1.05
C SER A 193 18.44 15.50 2.24
N LEU A 194 17.48 15.13 3.07
CA LEU A 194 17.63 15.39 4.48
C LEU A 194 18.78 14.51 5.00
N ASP A 195 19.57 14.99 5.94
CA ASP A 195 20.40 14.12 6.75
C ASP A 195 19.54 13.25 7.68
N PHE A 196 20.14 12.29 8.36
CA PHE A 196 19.40 11.37 9.22
C PHE A 196 18.65 12.11 10.34
N ASP A 197 19.26 13.12 10.95
CA ASP A 197 18.64 13.93 12.00
C ASP A 197 17.43 14.69 11.45
N GLY A 198 17.51 15.21 10.22
CA GLY A 198 16.40 15.84 9.53
C GLY A 198 15.23 14.90 9.29
N PHE A 199 15.48 13.62 8.95
CA PHE A 199 14.40 12.62 8.86
C PHE A 199 13.73 12.35 10.21
N MET A 200 14.50 12.28 11.29
CA MET A 200 13.95 12.07 12.64
C MET A 200 13.16 13.30 13.12
N GLN A 201 13.66 14.49 12.83
CA GLN A 201 12.96 15.74 13.12
C GLN A 201 11.66 15.87 12.31
N LEU A 202 11.66 15.43 11.04
CA LEU A 202 10.46 15.43 10.20
C LEU A 202 9.34 14.57 10.82
N PHE A 203 9.68 13.37 11.31
CA PHE A 203 8.72 12.51 12.02
C PHE A 203 8.12 13.24 13.24
N ASP A 204 8.94 13.89 14.05
CA ASP A 204 8.50 14.63 15.25
C ASP A 204 7.57 15.78 14.87
N VAL A 205 7.98 16.64 13.94
CA VAL A 205 7.19 17.79 13.47
C VAL A 205 5.84 17.36 12.89
N LEU A 206 5.82 16.31 12.08
CA LEU A 206 4.57 15.81 11.51
C LEU A 206 3.67 15.18 12.57
N THR A 207 4.22 14.51 13.56
CA THR A 207 3.46 13.92 14.67
C THR A 207 2.88 14.99 15.57
N GLU A 208 3.66 15.99 15.94
CA GLU A 208 3.24 17.10 16.81
C GLU A 208 2.19 17.99 16.15
N ASN A 209 2.33 18.25 14.85
CA ASN A 209 1.40 19.10 14.09
C ASN A 209 0.12 18.36 13.65
N ASN A 210 0.08 17.03 13.76
CA ASN A 210 -1.08 16.27 13.32
C ASN A 210 -2.26 16.38 14.29
N THR A 211 -3.29 17.12 13.91
CA THR A 211 -4.57 17.24 14.65
C THR A 211 -5.70 16.41 14.05
N ASN A 212 -5.45 15.74 12.90
CA ASN A 212 -6.45 14.96 12.20
C ASN A 212 -6.50 13.52 12.76
N SER A 213 -7.64 13.14 13.37
CA SER A 213 -7.83 11.77 13.89
C SER A 213 -7.83 10.67 12.80
N ARG A 214 -7.99 11.06 11.52
CA ARG A 214 -7.91 10.15 10.37
C ARG A 214 -6.50 10.02 9.80
N ALA A 215 -5.52 10.77 10.32
CA ALA A 215 -4.12 10.65 9.94
C ALA A 215 -3.29 10.15 11.11
N ARG A 216 -2.34 9.27 10.85
CA ARG A 216 -1.32 8.82 11.80
C ARG A 216 0.02 8.74 11.13
N ILE A 217 1.08 9.06 11.87
CA ILE A 217 2.44 9.08 11.37
C ILE A 217 3.15 7.78 11.77
N GLN A 218 3.84 7.16 10.82
CA GLN A 218 4.69 5.98 11.00
C GLN A 218 6.15 6.31 10.68
N LEU A 219 7.03 5.37 10.97
CA LEU A 219 8.43 5.39 10.56
C LEU A 219 8.64 4.49 9.33
N SER A 220 9.58 4.85 8.45
CA SER A 220 9.93 4.02 7.31
C SER A 220 11.44 3.99 7.09
N PRO A 221 12.17 2.97 7.63
CA PRO A 221 13.49 2.62 7.14
C PRO A 221 13.34 2.03 5.74
N ALA A 222 13.57 2.85 4.71
CA ALA A 222 13.04 2.60 3.38
C ALA A 222 13.36 1.21 2.78
N ASN A 223 14.61 0.77 2.89
CA ASN A 223 15.07 -0.59 2.49
C ASN A 223 16.46 -0.85 3.10
N LEU A 224 16.90 -2.11 3.16
CA LEU A 224 18.20 -2.48 3.72
C LEU A 224 19.38 -1.79 3.01
N HIS A 225 19.35 -1.64 1.68
CA HIS A 225 20.45 -1.00 0.96
C HIS A 225 20.52 0.52 1.19
N TRP A 226 19.40 1.16 1.55
CA TRP A 226 19.32 2.60 1.82
C TRP A 226 19.67 3.00 3.25
N MET A 227 19.83 2.04 4.17
CA MET A 227 20.00 2.29 5.59
C MET A 227 21.32 1.73 6.10
N SER A 228 22.00 2.45 6.97
CA SER A 228 23.06 1.92 7.82
C SER A 228 22.48 1.07 8.97
N ASP A 229 23.29 0.23 9.61
CA ASP A 229 22.84 -0.51 10.80
C ASP A 229 22.57 0.44 11.97
N ASP A 230 23.36 1.50 12.11
CA ASP A 230 23.16 2.54 13.14
C ASP A 230 21.84 3.29 12.89
N GLY A 231 21.52 3.64 11.64
CA GLY A 231 20.26 4.26 11.27
C GLY A 231 19.05 3.35 11.52
N LEU A 232 19.17 2.05 11.22
CA LEU A 232 18.14 1.06 11.52
C LEU A 232 17.88 0.96 13.03
N LEU A 233 18.92 0.91 13.86
CA LEU A 233 18.82 0.87 15.32
C LEU A 233 18.20 2.15 15.89
N ALA A 234 18.57 3.32 15.37
CA ALA A 234 18.01 4.60 15.81
C ALA A 234 16.51 4.72 15.48
N ILE A 235 16.08 4.24 14.29
CA ILE A 235 14.65 4.19 13.92
C ILE A 235 13.91 3.19 14.83
N GLN A 236 14.48 2.04 15.12
CA GLN A 236 13.90 1.06 16.03
C GLN A 236 13.72 1.64 17.44
N GLU A 237 14.71 2.36 17.97
CA GLU A 237 14.61 3.06 19.24
C GLU A 237 13.51 4.14 19.22
N LYS A 238 13.42 4.91 18.13
CA LYS A 238 12.36 5.91 17.93
C LYS A 238 10.97 5.27 17.90
N SER A 239 10.82 4.13 17.20
CA SER A 239 9.60 3.33 17.17
C SER A 239 9.20 2.86 18.57
N ALA A 240 10.14 2.28 19.32
CA ALA A 240 9.88 1.80 20.67
C ALA A 240 9.44 2.93 21.62
N ASN A 241 10.07 4.12 21.52
CA ASN A 241 9.78 5.27 22.36
C ASN A 241 8.45 5.96 22.03
N SER A 242 8.09 6.02 20.73
CA SER A 242 6.87 6.70 20.26
C SER A 242 5.65 5.77 20.18
N GLY A 243 5.86 4.45 20.10
CA GLY A 243 4.84 3.47 19.78
C GLY A 243 4.42 3.47 18.30
N ALA A 244 5.08 4.25 17.44
CA ALA A 244 4.80 4.30 16.01
C ALA A 244 5.32 3.02 15.33
N PRO A 245 4.50 2.30 14.52
CA PRO A 245 4.97 1.15 13.77
C PRO A 245 5.91 1.57 12.63
N MET A 246 6.55 0.58 12.02
CA MET A 246 7.51 0.76 10.94
C MET A 246 7.04 0.05 9.67
N HIS A 247 7.35 0.64 8.51
CA HIS A 247 7.14 0.03 7.20
C HIS A 247 8.41 0.08 6.36
N MET A 248 8.87 -1.07 5.86
CA MET A 248 10.13 -1.21 5.14
C MET A 248 9.94 -2.06 3.88
N HIS A 249 10.45 -1.62 2.72
CA HIS A 249 10.58 -2.50 1.55
C HIS A 249 11.66 -3.55 1.83
N LEU A 250 11.39 -4.81 1.54
CA LEU A 250 12.39 -5.85 1.75
C LEU A 250 12.19 -7.04 0.80
N LEU A 251 13.31 -7.52 0.25
CA LEU A 251 13.35 -8.72 -0.58
C LEU A 251 12.35 -8.69 -1.75
N GLU A 252 12.18 -7.52 -2.34
CA GLU A 252 11.31 -7.34 -3.49
C GLU A 252 11.90 -8.04 -4.73
N THR A 253 13.22 -7.89 -4.96
CA THR A 253 13.92 -8.47 -6.11
C THR A 253 15.03 -9.44 -5.70
N ALA A 254 15.48 -10.26 -6.66
CA ALA A 254 16.65 -11.12 -6.50
C ALA A 254 17.91 -10.29 -6.18
N TYR A 255 17.99 -9.08 -6.72
CA TYR A 255 19.12 -8.17 -6.50
C TYR A 255 19.17 -7.70 -5.04
N GLN A 256 18.05 -7.39 -4.41
CA GLN A 256 17.99 -7.07 -2.98
C GLN A 256 18.41 -8.25 -2.10
N LYS A 257 18.02 -9.46 -2.48
CA LYS A 257 18.46 -10.69 -1.80
C LYS A 257 19.98 -10.85 -1.90
N GLU A 258 20.56 -10.68 -3.09
CA GLU A 258 22.00 -10.75 -3.32
C GLU A 258 22.75 -9.66 -2.55
N TYR A 259 22.23 -8.43 -2.57
CA TYR A 259 22.80 -7.32 -1.79
C TYR A 259 22.88 -7.66 -0.30
N ALA A 260 21.80 -8.20 0.28
CA ALA A 260 21.78 -8.58 1.69
C ALA A 260 22.92 -9.56 2.03
N PHE A 261 23.12 -10.58 1.22
CA PHE A 261 24.22 -11.53 1.42
C PHE A 261 25.60 -10.91 1.24
N LYS A 262 25.80 -10.05 0.24
CA LYS A 262 27.06 -9.34 0.03
C LYS A 262 27.39 -8.42 1.21
N ARG A 263 26.40 -7.72 1.75
CA ARG A 263 26.58 -6.78 2.86
C ARG A 263 26.76 -7.48 4.22
N THR A 264 25.95 -8.50 4.51
CA THR A 264 25.78 -9.01 5.88
C THR A 264 26.26 -10.46 6.07
N GLY A 265 26.53 -11.18 4.98
CA GLY A 265 26.85 -12.61 5.00
C GLY A 265 25.65 -13.52 5.32
N THR A 266 24.43 -12.97 5.44
CA THR A 266 23.21 -13.71 5.78
C THR A 266 22.01 -13.18 4.99
N THR A 267 20.79 -13.69 5.25
CA THR A 267 19.57 -13.16 4.66
C THR A 267 19.22 -11.80 5.27
N ALA A 268 18.45 -10.98 4.55
CA ALA A 268 17.98 -9.69 5.05
C ALA A 268 17.15 -9.84 6.33
N VAL A 269 16.24 -10.81 6.36
CA VAL A 269 15.35 -11.05 7.51
C VAL A 269 16.16 -11.46 8.75
N LYS A 270 17.12 -12.37 8.62
CA LYS A 270 18.03 -12.75 9.73
C LYS A 270 18.84 -11.56 10.26
N HIS A 271 19.29 -10.68 9.35
CA HIS A 271 20.03 -9.49 9.76
C HIS A 271 19.14 -8.54 10.56
N LEU A 272 17.89 -8.29 10.10
CA LEU A 272 16.93 -7.46 10.84
C LEU A 272 16.50 -8.09 12.17
N GLU A 273 16.36 -9.42 12.24
CA GLU A 273 16.12 -10.15 13.49
C GLU A 273 17.25 -9.91 14.49
N LYS A 274 18.50 -10.06 14.05
CA LYS A 274 19.70 -9.82 14.88
C LYS A 274 19.76 -8.38 15.42
N LEU A 275 19.28 -7.39 14.64
CA LEU A 275 19.19 -6.00 15.06
C LEU A 275 17.96 -5.70 15.93
N GLY A 276 17.04 -6.67 16.11
CA GLY A 276 15.84 -6.50 16.93
C GLY A 276 14.72 -5.66 16.27
N LEU A 277 14.73 -5.52 14.94
CA LEU A 277 13.72 -4.72 14.22
C LEU A 277 12.41 -5.47 13.97
N LEU A 278 12.41 -6.81 14.01
CA LEU A 278 11.25 -7.61 13.67
C LEU A 278 10.24 -7.69 14.81
N GLY A 279 8.97 -7.76 14.46
CA GLY A 279 7.87 -7.86 15.43
C GLY A 279 6.54 -7.40 14.83
N PRO A 280 5.43 -7.41 15.59
CA PRO A 280 4.12 -6.98 15.12
C PRO A 280 4.06 -5.49 14.71
N HIS A 281 5.05 -4.70 15.13
CA HIS A 281 5.20 -3.29 14.77
C HIS A 281 5.95 -3.05 13.47
N MET A 282 6.45 -4.11 12.82
CA MET A 282 7.17 -4.03 11.53
C MET A 282 6.34 -4.64 10.42
N THR A 283 6.17 -3.92 9.32
CA THR A 283 5.64 -4.42 8.06
C THR A 283 6.75 -4.44 7.01
N LEU A 284 6.96 -5.60 6.39
CA LEU A 284 7.89 -5.76 5.26
C LEU A 284 7.09 -5.72 3.96
N GLY A 285 7.34 -4.71 3.13
CA GLY A 285 6.78 -4.58 1.79
C GLY A 285 7.41 -5.60 0.84
N HIS A 286 6.59 -6.21 -0.01
CA HIS A 286 6.92 -7.21 -1.04
C HIS A 286 7.25 -8.60 -0.51
N GLY A 287 8.43 -8.84 0.10
CA GLY A 287 8.81 -10.16 0.63
C GLY A 287 8.90 -11.29 -0.40
N VAL A 288 9.08 -10.96 -1.69
CA VAL A 288 9.02 -11.92 -2.82
C VAL A 288 10.12 -12.99 -2.72
N TRP A 289 11.31 -12.58 -2.31
CA TRP A 289 12.53 -13.42 -2.32
C TRP A 289 12.92 -13.97 -0.95
N MET A 290 11.94 -14.15 -0.06
CA MET A 290 12.15 -14.78 1.26
C MET A 290 12.55 -16.25 1.12
N THR A 291 13.46 -16.70 1.99
CA THR A 291 13.77 -18.13 2.15
C THR A 291 12.73 -18.78 3.09
N GLN A 292 12.70 -20.11 3.15
CA GLN A 292 11.90 -20.84 4.11
C GLN A 292 12.16 -20.39 5.56
N GLU A 293 13.43 -20.20 5.91
CA GLU A 293 13.83 -19.76 7.24
C GLU A 293 13.42 -18.29 7.52
N ASP A 294 13.48 -17.40 6.52
CA ASP A 294 12.96 -16.03 6.65
C ASP A 294 11.47 -16.03 6.98
N ILE A 295 10.70 -16.90 6.32
CA ILE A 295 9.26 -17.08 6.59
C ILE A 295 9.03 -17.56 8.03
N GLU A 296 9.82 -18.51 8.50
CA GLU A 296 9.72 -19.02 9.87
C GLU A 296 10.06 -17.95 10.92
N ILE A 297 11.07 -17.12 10.67
CA ILE A 297 11.41 -15.97 11.52
C ILE A 297 10.26 -14.97 11.56
N CYS A 298 9.69 -14.59 10.41
CA CYS A 298 8.55 -13.66 10.37
C CYS A 298 7.34 -14.21 11.12
N ALA A 299 7.05 -15.51 10.99
CA ALA A 299 5.98 -16.16 11.74
C ALA A 299 6.24 -16.16 13.26
N GLY A 300 7.48 -16.47 13.67
CA GLY A 300 7.87 -16.49 15.09
C GLY A 300 7.88 -15.12 15.75
N THR A 301 8.18 -14.06 15.01
CA THR A 301 8.24 -12.67 15.51
C THR A 301 6.90 -11.94 15.40
N GLY A 302 5.96 -12.43 14.59
CA GLY A 302 4.70 -11.74 14.29
C GLY A 302 4.86 -10.57 13.32
N THR A 303 5.94 -10.52 12.55
CA THR A 303 6.20 -9.50 11.54
C THR A 303 5.18 -9.57 10.41
N CYS A 304 4.60 -8.43 10.04
CA CYS A 304 3.62 -8.32 8.97
C CYS A 304 4.29 -8.25 7.58
N ILE A 305 3.59 -8.75 6.57
CA ILE A 305 4.01 -8.66 5.16
C ILE A 305 2.97 -7.84 4.38
N CYS A 306 3.42 -7.01 3.43
CA CYS A 306 2.54 -6.36 2.47
C CYS A 306 2.76 -6.92 1.07
N HIS A 307 1.72 -7.50 0.48
CA HIS A 307 1.75 -8.09 -0.86
C HIS A 307 1.31 -7.08 -1.92
N ASN A 308 2.22 -6.71 -2.80
CA ASN A 308 2.00 -5.75 -3.90
C ASN A 308 1.98 -6.51 -5.23
N CYS A 309 0.88 -7.21 -5.51
CA CYS A 309 0.81 -8.23 -6.56
C CYS A 309 1.07 -7.64 -7.96
N SER A 310 0.31 -6.61 -8.36
CA SER A 310 0.43 -5.95 -9.66
C SER A 310 1.82 -5.33 -9.86
N SER A 311 2.32 -4.62 -8.84
CA SER A 311 3.65 -3.99 -8.88
C SER A 311 4.75 -5.03 -9.06
N ASN A 312 4.70 -6.13 -8.32
CA ASN A 312 5.68 -7.21 -8.45
C ASN A 312 5.75 -7.78 -9.87
N PHE A 313 4.62 -7.83 -10.59
CA PHE A 313 4.60 -8.23 -12.01
C PHE A 313 5.15 -7.15 -12.92
N ARG A 314 4.69 -5.92 -12.78
CA ARG A 314 5.11 -4.79 -13.62
C ARG A 314 6.61 -4.53 -13.52
N LEU A 315 7.18 -4.62 -12.32
CA LEU A 315 8.61 -4.41 -12.06
C LEU A 315 9.45 -5.69 -12.18
N ARG A 316 8.85 -6.79 -12.64
CA ARG A 316 9.52 -8.09 -12.84
C ARG A 316 10.16 -8.63 -11.55
N SER A 317 9.60 -8.29 -10.41
CA SER A 317 10.12 -8.67 -9.08
C SER A 317 9.92 -10.16 -8.79
N GLY A 318 8.80 -10.75 -9.25
CA GLY A 318 8.46 -12.16 -9.03
C GLY A 318 7.09 -12.34 -8.37
N VAL A 319 6.89 -13.47 -7.70
CA VAL A 319 5.63 -13.84 -7.05
C VAL A 319 5.87 -14.15 -5.58
N LEU A 320 5.13 -13.47 -4.69
CA LEU A 320 5.18 -13.73 -3.25
C LEU A 320 4.80 -15.18 -2.94
N PRO A 321 5.48 -15.91 -2.03
CA PRO A 321 5.09 -17.25 -1.59
C PRO A 321 3.87 -17.22 -0.65
N LEU A 322 2.75 -16.61 -1.08
CA LEU A 322 1.59 -16.29 -0.27
C LEU A 322 1.05 -17.48 0.52
N MET A 323 0.91 -18.64 -0.12
CA MET A 323 0.34 -19.82 0.53
C MET A 323 1.23 -20.35 1.67
N GLU A 324 2.55 -20.17 1.55
CA GLU A 324 3.48 -20.56 2.60
C GLU A 324 3.42 -19.59 3.80
N LEU A 325 3.21 -18.30 3.53
CA LEU A 325 3.00 -17.29 4.57
C LEU A 325 1.69 -17.54 5.33
N GLN A 326 0.59 -17.77 4.61
CA GLN A 326 -0.73 -18.04 5.19
C GLN A 326 -0.75 -19.33 6.02
N LYS A 327 -0.15 -20.42 5.53
CA LYS A 327 -0.03 -21.69 6.30
C LYS A 327 0.67 -21.53 7.66
N ARG A 328 1.49 -20.48 7.83
CA ARG A 328 2.18 -20.16 9.08
C ARG A 328 1.52 -19.05 9.90
N GLY A 329 0.34 -18.62 9.49
CA GLY A 329 -0.43 -17.58 10.20
C GLY A 329 0.19 -16.19 10.13
N ILE A 330 1.05 -15.90 9.14
CA ILE A 330 1.64 -14.57 8.97
C ILE A 330 0.55 -13.61 8.51
N THR A 331 0.50 -12.44 9.13
CA THR A 331 -0.35 -11.33 8.71
C THR A 331 0.13 -10.79 7.37
N VAL A 332 -0.71 -10.92 6.33
CA VAL A 332 -0.39 -10.42 4.98
C VAL A 332 -1.46 -9.41 4.58
N GLY A 333 -1.08 -8.13 4.43
CA GLY A 333 -1.93 -7.08 3.83
C GLY A 333 -1.79 -7.03 2.31
N ILE A 334 -2.73 -6.36 1.61
CA ILE A 334 -2.64 -6.07 0.17
C ILE A 334 -2.28 -4.60 -0.02
N GLY A 335 -1.27 -4.32 -0.84
CA GLY A 335 -0.90 -3.00 -1.32
C GLY A 335 -0.95 -2.93 -2.84
N ILE A 336 -1.17 -1.72 -3.37
CA ILE A 336 -1.19 -1.47 -4.83
C ILE A 336 0.17 -0.92 -5.28
N ASP A 337 0.95 -0.36 -4.34
CA ASP A 337 2.22 0.29 -4.60
C ASP A 337 2.06 1.53 -5.50
N GLU A 338 2.82 1.66 -6.58
CA GLU A 338 2.75 2.81 -7.48
C GLU A 338 1.61 2.73 -8.49
N ALA A 339 1.24 1.54 -8.94
CA ALA A 339 0.09 1.31 -9.82
C ALA A 339 -0.33 -0.16 -9.90
N GLY A 340 -1.62 -0.38 -10.06
CA GLY A 340 -2.22 -1.66 -10.37
C GLY A 340 -1.89 -2.16 -11.78
N ILE A 341 -2.38 -3.36 -12.13
CA ILE A 341 -2.08 -4.01 -13.42
C ILE A 341 -2.65 -3.25 -14.63
N ASN A 342 -3.70 -2.46 -14.44
CA ASN A 342 -4.30 -1.62 -15.48
C ASN A 342 -3.79 -0.17 -15.45
N ASP A 343 -2.68 0.08 -14.77
CA ASP A 343 -2.13 1.42 -14.55
C ASP A 343 -3.10 2.34 -13.77
N ASP A 344 -3.81 1.78 -12.81
CA ASP A 344 -4.80 2.42 -11.95
C ASP A 344 -4.57 2.03 -10.47
N ARG A 345 -5.53 2.39 -9.55
CA ARG A 345 -5.51 1.97 -8.14
C ARG A 345 -6.83 1.30 -7.76
N ASP A 346 -7.24 0.29 -8.57
CA ASP A 346 -8.43 -0.51 -8.29
C ASP A 346 -8.12 -1.64 -7.30
N MET A 347 -8.47 -1.46 -6.02
CA MET A 347 -8.28 -2.47 -4.97
C MET A 347 -9.10 -3.74 -5.22
N LEU A 348 -10.29 -3.65 -5.81
CA LEU A 348 -11.09 -4.82 -6.16
C LEU A 348 -10.37 -5.69 -7.20
N GLN A 349 -9.65 -5.05 -8.12
CA GLN A 349 -8.81 -5.75 -9.08
C GLN A 349 -7.57 -6.34 -8.44
N GLU A 350 -6.90 -5.61 -7.54
CA GLU A 350 -5.72 -6.10 -6.82
C GLU A 350 -6.06 -7.33 -5.98
N MET A 351 -7.21 -7.35 -5.31
CA MET A 351 -7.74 -8.53 -4.62
C MET A 351 -7.93 -9.72 -5.57
N ARG A 352 -8.44 -9.51 -6.78
CA ARG A 352 -8.58 -10.59 -7.79
C ARG A 352 -7.23 -11.07 -8.31
N MET A 353 -6.25 -10.18 -8.43
CA MET A 353 -4.88 -10.56 -8.77
C MET A 353 -4.31 -11.49 -7.70
N ALA A 354 -4.36 -11.10 -6.42
CA ALA A 354 -3.92 -11.93 -5.29
C ALA A 354 -4.66 -13.29 -5.25
N LEU A 355 -5.96 -13.30 -5.52
CA LEU A 355 -6.76 -14.53 -5.58
C LEU A 355 -6.34 -15.46 -6.73
N THR A 356 -5.85 -14.92 -7.85
CA THR A 356 -5.68 -15.67 -9.10
C THR A 356 -4.25 -16.13 -9.32
N VAL A 357 -3.24 -15.29 -9.07
CA VAL A 357 -1.85 -15.60 -9.41
C VAL A 357 -1.23 -16.70 -8.53
N HIS A 358 -1.83 -16.95 -7.37
CA HIS A 358 -1.37 -18.01 -6.45
C HIS A 358 -2.09 -19.34 -6.66
N ARG A 359 -2.86 -19.50 -7.72
CA ARG A 359 -3.50 -20.75 -8.10
C ARG A 359 -2.49 -21.67 -8.81
N THR A 360 -1.76 -22.42 -8.02
CA THR A 360 -0.81 -23.42 -8.54
C THR A 360 -1.55 -24.67 -9.06
N PRO A 361 -0.97 -25.41 -10.04
CA PRO A 361 -1.54 -26.69 -10.50
C PRO A 361 -1.67 -27.67 -9.33
N GLY A 362 -2.83 -28.31 -9.21
CA GLY A 362 -3.13 -29.27 -8.15
C GLY A 362 -4.62 -29.42 -7.92
N MET A 363 -5.00 -30.40 -7.08
CA MET A 363 -6.40 -30.72 -6.77
C MET A 363 -6.80 -30.35 -5.34
N ASN A 364 -5.84 -29.96 -4.50
CA ASN A 364 -6.12 -29.58 -3.13
C ASN A 364 -6.60 -28.13 -3.05
N ARG A 365 -7.83 -27.92 -2.60
CA ARG A 365 -8.43 -26.58 -2.44
C ARG A 365 -7.73 -25.72 -1.41
N ALA A 366 -7.03 -26.29 -0.44
CA ALA A 366 -6.30 -25.56 0.58
C ALA A 366 -4.96 -24.96 0.07
N ASP A 367 -4.53 -25.33 -1.14
CA ASP A 367 -3.29 -24.83 -1.74
C ASP A 367 -3.51 -23.55 -2.61
N VAL A 368 -4.72 -22.99 -2.58
CA VAL A 368 -5.05 -21.75 -3.30
C VAL A 368 -5.80 -20.78 -2.39
N PRO A 369 -5.65 -19.44 -2.57
CA PRO A 369 -6.35 -18.47 -1.76
C PRO A 369 -7.87 -18.57 -1.93
N SER A 370 -8.63 -18.34 -0.86
CA SER A 370 -10.08 -18.17 -0.90
C SER A 370 -10.48 -16.70 -1.00
N PRO A 371 -11.70 -16.37 -1.46
CA PRO A 371 -12.24 -15.01 -1.41
C PRO A 371 -12.23 -14.42 0.01
N ALA A 372 -12.54 -15.22 1.04
CA ALA A 372 -12.50 -14.80 2.43
C ALA A 372 -11.07 -14.39 2.87
N GLN A 373 -10.05 -15.20 2.53
CA GLN A 373 -8.66 -14.86 2.83
C GLN A 373 -8.22 -13.55 2.16
N VAL A 374 -8.59 -13.36 0.89
CA VAL A 374 -8.24 -12.14 0.16
C VAL A 374 -8.97 -10.92 0.73
N LEU A 375 -10.24 -11.04 1.13
CA LEU A 375 -10.94 -9.97 1.85
C LEU A 375 -10.22 -9.65 3.18
N ARG A 376 -9.84 -10.65 3.95
CA ARG A 376 -9.10 -10.47 5.20
C ARG A 376 -7.79 -9.71 5.00
N MET A 377 -7.07 -10.03 3.91
CA MET A 377 -5.84 -9.32 3.53
C MET A 377 -6.11 -7.84 3.22
N ALA A 378 -7.22 -7.52 2.56
CA ALA A 378 -7.60 -6.16 2.20
C ALA A 378 -8.35 -5.39 3.31
N THR A 379 -8.59 -6.00 4.47
CA THR A 379 -9.32 -5.41 5.60
C THR A 379 -8.56 -5.58 6.92
N GLU A 380 -8.76 -6.67 7.65
CA GLU A 380 -8.21 -6.92 8.98
C GLU A 380 -6.68 -6.97 8.98
N HIS A 381 -6.09 -7.74 8.08
CA HIS A 381 -4.65 -7.83 7.94
C HIS A 381 -4.05 -6.51 7.43
N GLY A 382 -4.73 -5.86 6.46
CA GLY A 382 -4.36 -4.53 6.01
C GLY A 382 -4.37 -3.50 7.15
N ALA A 383 -5.33 -3.57 8.07
CA ALA A 383 -5.39 -2.70 9.24
C ALA A 383 -4.14 -2.83 10.12
N LEU A 384 -3.68 -4.06 10.35
CA LEU A 384 -2.50 -4.35 11.17
C LEU A 384 -1.19 -3.86 10.55
N THR A 385 -1.14 -3.60 9.23
CA THR A 385 0.02 -3.00 8.57
C THR A 385 0.07 -1.47 8.71
N THR A 386 -0.97 -0.86 9.29
CA THR A 386 -1.10 0.59 9.46
C THR A 386 -1.00 0.99 10.93
N ALA A 387 -0.79 2.27 11.20
CA ALA A 387 -0.79 2.81 12.56
C ALA A 387 -2.19 2.80 13.23
N PHE A 388 -3.24 2.38 12.55
CA PHE A 388 -4.59 2.24 13.12
C PHE A 388 -4.83 0.87 13.76
N GLY A 389 -4.09 -0.16 13.31
CA GLY A 389 -4.21 -1.50 13.87
C GLY A 389 -5.67 -1.99 13.92
N ALA A 390 -6.00 -2.65 15.00
CA ALA A 390 -7.32 -3.25 15.17
C ALA A 390 -8.50 -2.26 15.39
N GLU A 391 -8.30 -0.94 15.27
CA GLU A 391 -9.41 0.02 15.36
C GLU A 391 -10.31 -0.01 14.12
N ILE A 392 -9.78 -0.45 12.98
CA ILE A 392 -10.43 -0.51 11.66
C ILE A 392 -10.40 -1.94 11.10
N GLY A 393 -10.91 -2.13 9.90
CA GLY A 393 -10.86 -3.41 9.16
C GLY A 393 -11.95 -4.42 9.50
N ARG A 394 -12.83 -4.13 10.48
CA ARG A 394 -14.01 -4.93 10.82
C ARG A 394 -15.20 -4.04 11.17
N LEU A 395 -16.42 -4.49 10.84
CA LEU A 395 -17.66 -3.85 11.25
C LEU A 395 -18.19 -4.50 12.55
N GLU A 396 -17.57 -4.17 13.68
CA GLU A 396 -17.88 -4.74 14.99
C GLU A 396 -18.06 -3.64 16.05
N PRO A 397 -18.81 -3.89 17.13
CA PRO A 397 -18.96 -2.91 18.20
C PRO A 397 -17.61 -2.37 18.71
N ARG A 398 -17.54 -1.06 18.89
CA ARG A 398 -16.38 -0.26 19.31
C ARG A 398 -15.30 -0.05 18.23
N ARG A 399 -15.45 -0.60 17.01
CA ARG A 399 -14.59 -0.31 15.87
C ARG A 399 -15.07 0.94 15.15
N GLN A 400 -14.18 1.53 14.36
CA GLN A 400 -14.52 2.63 13.47
C GLN A 400 -15.54 2.17 12.40
N MET A 401 -16.50 3.03 12.09
CA MET A 401 -17.48 2.80 11.04
C MET A 401 -16.88 3.20 9.68
N ASP A 402 -15.94 2.40 9.20
CA ASP A 402 -15.36 2.51 7.86
C ASP A 402 -15.93 1.37 7.02
N ALA A 403 -16.69 1.69 5.97
CA ALA A 403 -17.44 0.70 5.19
C ALA A 403 -17.47 1.02 3.71
N VAL A 404 -17.56 -0.02 2.90
CA VAL A 404 -17.92 0.07 1.48
C VAL A 404 -19.25 -0.64 1.23
N ILE A 405 -20.11 0.01 0.47
CA ILE A 405 -21.43 -0.47 0.06
C ILE A 405 -21.37 -0.76 -1.43
N LEU A 406 -21.60 -2.02 -1.79
CA LEU A 406 -21.51 -2.52 -3.16
C LEU A 406 -22.90 -2.88 -3.68
N ASP A 407 -23.21 -2.44 -4.89
CA ASP A 407 -24.42 -2.85 -5.62
C ASP A 407 -24.29 -4.31 -6.06
N TYR A 408 -24.94 -5.20 -5.30
CA TYR A 408 -24.89 -6.63 -5.54
C TYR A 408 -25.58 -7.01 -6.85
N ASP A 409 -26.73 -6.40 -7.13
CA ASP A 409 -27.51 -6.74 -8.33
C ASP A 409 -26.78 -6.29 -9.60
N SER A 410 -26.12 -5.12 -9.59
CA SER A 410 -25.25 -4.67 -10.69
C SER A 410 -24.07 -5.61 -10.91
N ALA A 411 -23.36 -5.97 -9.86
CA ALA A 411 -22.17 -6.82 -9.94
C ALA A 411 -22.50 -8.25 -10.46
N THR A 412 -23.70 -8.74 -10.14
CA THR A 412 -24.10 -10.11 -10.43
C THR A 412 -25.01 -10.25 -11.67
N TYR A 413 -25.39 -9.12 -12.29
CA TYR A 413 -26.22 -9.15 -13.51
C TYR A 413 -25.56 -9.96 -14.64
N PRO A 414 -26.31 -10.76 -15.46
CA PRO A 414 -27.77 -10.92 -15.46
C PRO A 414 -28.28 -12.01 -14.50
N TYR A 415 -27.42 -12.82 -13.90
CA TYR A 415 -27.80 -13.91 -13.00
C TYR A 415 -26.64 -14.30 -12.10
N GLN A 416 -26.95 -14.65 -10.87
CA GLN A 416 -26.05 -15.31 -9.93
C GLN A 416 -26.78 -16.46 -9.27
N ASP A 417 -26.17 -17.65 -9.32
CA ASP A 417 -26.69 -18.83 -8.65
C ASP A 417 -26.73 -18.61 -7.12
N PRO A 418 -27.85 -18.90 -6.44
CA PRO A 418 -28.02 -18.68 -5.01
C PRO A 418 -27.12 -19.58 -4.13
N ASP A 419 -26.61 -20.69 -4.67
CA ASP A 419 -25.68 -21.57 -3.95
C ASP A 419 -24.25 -20.98 -3.87
N ILE A 420 -23.96 -19.89 -4.60
CA ILE A 420 -22.68 -19.17 -4.50
C ILE A 420 -22.81 -18.09 -3.44
N ALA A 421 -21.89 -18.11 -2.46
CA ALA A 421 -21.85 -17.12 -1.41
C ALA A 421 -21.75 -15.67 -1.99
N PRO A 422 -22.53 -14.70 -1.47
CA PRO A 422 -22.53 -13.34 -1.98
C PRO A 422 -21.15 -12.68 -2.03
N LEU A 423 -20.31 -12.94 -1.03
CA LEU A 423 -18.92 -12.43 -1.02
C LEU A 423 -18.09 -12.99 -2.17
N ASP A 424 -18.19 -14.29 -2.43
CA ASP A 424 -17.45 -14.95 -3.51
C ASP A 424 -17.81 -14.35 -4.86
N ALA A 425 -19.11 -14.14 -5.10
CA ALA A 425 -19.59 -13.49 -6.32
C ALA A 425 -19.00 -12.07 -6.46
N LEU A 426 -19.01 -11.26 -5.40
CA LEU A 426 -18.49 -9.90 -5.44
C LEU A 426 -16.97 -9.84 -5.63
N ILE A 427 -16.19 -10.64 -4.92
CA ILE A 427 -14.73 -10.64 -5.07
C ILE A 427 -14.35 -11.00 -6.53
N HIS A 428 -15.06 -11.92 -7.15
CA HIS A 428 -14.80 -12.30 -8.54
C HIS A 428 -15.31 -11.29 -9.56
N ARG A 429 -16.38 -10.55 -9.29
CA ARG A 429 -17.14 -9.81 -10.32
C ARG A 429 -17.19 -8.31 -10.14
N ALA A 430 -17.24 -7.81 -8.89
CA ALA A 430 -17.43 -6.39 -8.61
C ALA A 430 -16.29 -5.54 -9.20
N LYS A 431 -16.64 -4.36 -9.69
CA LYS A 431 -15.75 -3.34 -10.26
C LYS A 431 -16.02 -2.02 -9.57
N SER A 432 -15.17 -1.03 -9.77
CA SER A 432 -15.36 0.32 -9.21
C SER A 432 -16.74 0.91 -9.52
N LYS A 433 -17.33 0.62 -10.69
CA LYS A 433 -18.71 1.05 -11.05
C LYS A 433 -19.80 0.48 -10.12
N ASP A 434 -19.54 -0.61 -9.44
CA ASP A 434 -20.47 -1.30 -8.53
C ASP A 434 -20.32 -0.79 -7.08
N VAL A 435 -19.35 0.11 -6.81
CA VAL A 435 -19.20 0.80 -5.52
C VAL A 435 -20.24 1.91 -5.43
N LYS A 436 -21.23 1.72 -4.57
CA LYS A 436 -22.32 2.66 -4.33
C LYS A 436 -21.91 3.80 -3.39
N THR A 437 -21.32 3.44 -2.25
CA THR A 437 -20.95 4.40 -1.20
C THR A 437 -19.68 3.94 -0.50
N VAL A 438 -18.79 4.88 -0.21
CA VAL A 438 -17.63 4.67 0.67
C VAL A 438 -17.78 5.58 1.89
N MET A 439 -17.67 4.99 3.07
CA MET A 439 -17.84 5.68 4.36
C MET A 439 -16.57 5.60 5.19
N VAL A 440 -16.17 6.73 5.78
CA VAL A 440 -15.08 6.83 6.76
C VAL A 440 -15.64 7.50 8.03
N GLN A 441 -15.43 6.91 9.18
CA GLN A 441 -15.98 7.38 10.46
C GLN A 441 -17.51 7.64 10.39
N GLY A 442 -18.24 6.76 9.69
CA GLY A 442 -19.69 6.89 9.55
C GLY A 442 -20.17 8.06 8.69
N ARG A 443 -19.27 8.71 7.93
CA ARG A 443 -19.59 9.75 6.94
C ARG A 443 -19.32 9.20 5.54
N ALA A 444 -20.27 9.35 4.65
CA ALA A 444 -20.05 9.12 3.24
C ALA A 444 -19.00 10.13 2.71
N ILE A 445 -17.99 9.63 2.01
CA ILE A 445 -16.99 10.44 1.31
C ILE A 445 -17.13 10.31 -0.21
N TYR A 446 -17.79 9.25 -0.66
CA TYR A 446 -18.11 8.96 -2.05
C TYR A 446 -19.50 8.31 -2.12
N GLU A 447 -20.32 8.74 -3.07
CA GLU A 447 -21.66 8.22 -3.29
C GLU A 447 -22.06 8.39 -4.76
N ASP A 448 -22.60 7.35 -5.38
CA ASP A 448 -23.12 7.37 -6.75
C ASP A 448 -22.13 7.98 -7.78
N GLY A 449 -20.85 7.61 -7.69
CA GLY A 449 -19.83 8.12 -8.61
C GLY A 449 -19.29 9.51 -8.28
N LYS A 450 -19.73 10.13 -7.16
CA LYS A 450 -19.35 11.49 -6.78
C LYS A 450 -18.54 11.54 -5.49
N PHE A 451 -17.49 12.32 -5.48
CA PHE A 451 -16.74 12.69 -4.28
C PHE A 451 -17.48 13.84 -3.58
N LEU A 452 -17.71 13.71 -2.28
CA LEU A 452 -18.63 14.62 -1.59
C LEU A 452 -17.96 15.89 -1.02
N PHE A 453 -16.62 15.92 -0.98
CA PHE A 453 -15.87 17.01 -0.34
C PHE A 453 -14.91 17.74 -1.28
N VAL A 454 -14.53 17.13 -2.40
CA VAL A 454 -13.58 17.69 -3.37
C VAL A 454 -14.17 17.55 -4.76
N ASP A 455 -14.07 18.60 -5.56
CA ASP A 455 -14.45 18.58 -6.97
C ASP A 455 -13.37 17.88 -7.79
N ARG A 456 -13.62 16.60 -8.10
CA ARG A 456 -12.70 15.75 -8.86
C ARG A 456 -12.37 16.35 -10.23
N ASP A 457 -13.37 16.84 -10.95
CA ASP A 457 -13.17 17.31 -12.33
C ASP A 457 -12.33 18.59 -12.37
N ALA A 458 -12.52 19.48 -11.36
CA ALA A 458 -11.68 20.65 -11.20
C ALA A 458 -10.22 20.30 -10.87
N VAL A 459 -9.98 19.28 -10.01
CA VAL A 459 -8.62 18.79 -9.70
C VAL A 459 -7.96 18.19 -10.93
N LEU A 460 -8.66 17.33 -11.68
CA LEU A 460 -8.13 16.73 -12.89
C LEU A 460 -7.79 17.77 -13.98
N ALA A 461 -8.60 18.84 -14.09
CA ALA A 461 -8.32 19.96 -15.01
C ALA A 461 -7.04 20.69 -14.61
N GLN A 462 -6.81 20.97 -13.32
CA GLN A 462 -5.58 21.58 -12.82
C GLN A 462 -4.34 20.72 -13.10
N ILE A 463 -4.44 19.40 -12.87
CA ILE A 463 -3.36 18.46 -13.18
C ILE A 463 -3.07 18.46 -14.70
N ALA A 464 -4.10 18.39 -15.53
CA ALA A 464 -3.96 18.39 -16.99
C ALA A 464 -3.32 19.69 -17.49
N GLU A 465 -3.70 20.83 -16.95
CA GLU A 465 -3.10 22.13 -17.26
C GLU A 465 -1.61 22.15 -16.89
N ALA A 466 -1.28 21.77 -15.65
CA ALA A 466 0.11 21.74 -15.17
C ALA A 466 1.00 20.81 -16.00
N LEU A 467 0.53 19.64 -16.36
CA LEU A 467 1.29 18.65 -17.13
C LEU A 467 1.32 18.93 -18.64
N SER A 468 0.42 19.77 -19.16
CA SER A 468 0.44 20.23 -20.55
C SER A 468 1.45 21.37 -20.78
N ALA A 469 1.93 22.01 -19.72
CA ALA A 469 2.94 23.05 -19.83
C ALA A 469 4.27 22.48 -20.38
N PRO A 470 5.06 23.28 -21.11
CA PRO A 470 6.41 22.87 -21.51
C PRO A 470 7.25 22.45 -20.32
N ARG A 471 8.15 21.47 -20.52
CA ARG A 471 9.12 21.07 -19.48
C ARG A 471 9.97 22.25 -19.04
N ASP A 472 10.16 22.42 -17.75
CA ASP A 472 11.08 23.39 -17.18
C ASP A 472 12.55 22.95 -17.36
N ALA A 473 13.49 23.83 -16.99
CA ALA A 473 14.92 23.58 -17.18
C ALA A 473 15.40 22.36 -16.36
N ASP A 474 14.87 22.15 -15.15
CA ASP A 474 15.21 21.00 -14.31
C ASP A 474 14.64 19.69 -14.89
N GLU A 475 13.42 19.71 -15.41
CA GLU A 475 12.84 18.54 -16.09
C GLU A 475 13.62 18.16 -17.36
N ILE A 476 14.09 19.15 -18.12
CA ILE A 476 14.93 18.93 -19.29
C ILE A 476 16.29 18.34 -18.88
N GLU A 477 16.91 18.87 -17.83
CA GLU A 477 18.19 18.36 -17.31
C GLU A 477 18.05 16.92 -16.78
N ARG A 478 17.01 16.63 -16.03
CA ARG A 478 16.74 15.27 -15.52
C ARG A 478 16.47 14.27 -16.64
N HIS A 479 15.78 14.69 -17.70
CA HIS A 479 15.56 13.85 -18.87
C HIS A 479 16.88 13.53 -19.57
N TRP A 480 17.76 14.55 -19.76
CA TRP A 480 19.11 14.33 -20.28
C TRP A 480 19.94 13.43 -19.35
N LEU A 481 19.89 13.67 -18.02
CA LEU A 481 20.62 12.88 -17.03
C LEU A 481 20.21 11.39 -17.09
N ARG A 482 18.91 11.11 -17.20
CA ARG A 482 18.40 9.74 -17.39
C ARG A 482 19.08 9.05 -18.57
N GLU A 483 19.21 9.71 -19.71
CA GLU A 483 19.86 9.13 -20.91
C GLU A 483 21.33 8.81 -20.67
N GLN A 484 22.00 9.59 -19.82
CA GLN A 484 23.41 9.37 -19.50
C GLN A 484 23.62 8.24 -18.50
N VAL A 485 22.74 8.10 -17.51
CA VAL A 485 22.93 7.17 -16.39
C VAL A 485 22.30 5.79 -16.64
N PHE A 486 21.24 5.71 -17.41
CA PHE A 486 20.48 4.47 -17.60
C PHE A 486 21.35 3.31 -18.12
N PRO A 487 22.21 3.47 -19.16
CA PRO A 487 23.08 2.38 -19.63
C PRO A 487 24.10 1.94 -18.58
N LEU A 488 24.57 2.85 -17.73
CA LEU A 488 25.55 2.53 -16.69
C LEU A 488 24.91 1.81 -15.49
N VAL A 489 23.62 2.05 -15.26
CA VAL A 489 22.84 1.25 -14.30
C VAL A 489 22.63 -0.17 -14.84
N GLU A 490 22.33 -0.32 -16.13
CA GLU A 490 22.27 -1.65 -16.77
C GLU A 490 23.61 -2.40 -16.64
N GLU A 491 24.72 -1.73 -16.93
CA GLU A 491 26.08 -2.30 -16.79
C GLU A 491 26.40 -2.67 -15.34
N PHE A 492 26.00 -1.85 -14.36
CA PHE A 492 26.22 -2.14 -12.94
C PHE A 492 25.52 -3.43 -12.50
N TYR A 493 24.30 -3.68 -12.98
CA TYR A 493 23.56 -4.88 -12.63
C TYR A 493 23.84 -6.08 -13.54
N ASP A 494 24.58 -5.90 -14.64
CA ASP A 494 25.01 -7.02 -15.46
C ASP A 494 25.95 -7.95 -14.65
N GLY A 495 25.58 -9.21 -14.57
CA GLY A 495 26.32 -10.19 -13.76
C GLY A 495 26.21 -10.03 -12.23
N TYR A 496 25.39 -9.09 -11.71
CA TYR A 496 25.20 -8.90 -10.26
C TYR A 496 24.68 -10.17 -9.57
N LEU A 497 23.87 -10.97 -10.26
CA LEU A 497 23.23 -12.20 -9.79
C LEU A 497 24.05 -13.49 -10.09
N GLN A 498 25.34 -13.41 -10.27
CA GLN A 498 26.18 -14.54 -10.75
C GLN A 498 26.11 -15.83 -9.91
N ASN A 499 25.66 -15.78 -8.67
CA ASN A 499 25.62 -16.93 -7.75
C ASN A 499 24.20 -17.35 -7.34
N THR A 500 23.17 -17.03 -8.14
CA THR A 500 21.77 -17.30 -7.75
C THR A 500 21.27 -18.70 -8.05
N ALA A 501 22.04 -19.57 -8.71
CA ALA A 501 21.62 -20.94 -9.07
C ALA A 501 21.17 -21.79 -7.86
N GLU A 502 21.67 -21.50 -6.66
CA GLU A 502 21.31 -22.17 -5.41
C GLU A 502 20.15 -21.51 -4.63
N ARG A 503 19.66 -20.33 -5.10
CA ARG A 503 18.69 -19.50 -4.38
C ARG A 503 17.38 -19.45 -5.13
N THR A 504 16.74 -20.61 -5.31
CA THR A 504 15.46 -20.72 -6.03
C THR A 504 14.37 -19.93 -5.32
N PRO A 505 13.65 -19.03 -6.01
CA PRO A 505 12.48 -18.37 -5.43
C PRO A 505 11.37 -19.39 -5.13
N PHE A 506 10.52 -19.07 -4.17
CA PHE A 506 9.45 -19.96 -3.69
C PHE A 506 8.25 -19.99 -4.68
N TYR A 507 8.51 -20.20 -5.96
CA TYR A 507 7.49 -20.27 -6.99
C TYR A 507 7.59 -21.59 -7.77
N LYS A 508 6.47 -22.33 -7.82
CA LYS A 508 6.34 -23.54 -8.64
C LYS A 508 5.58 -23.21 -9.92
N GLY A 509 6.29 -23.06 -11.02
CA GLY A 509 5.70 -22.97 -12.34
C GLY A 509 5.30 -24.35 -12.88
N SER A 510 4.39 -24.37 -13.85
CA SER A 510 3.96 -25.61 -14.52
C SER A 510 5.07 -26.31 -15.31
N SER A 511 6.18 -25.62 -15.62
CA SER A 511 7.35 -26.14 -16.31
C SER A 511 8.39 -26.80 -15.40
N SER A 512 8.13 -26.91 -14.11
CA SER A 512 9.05 -27.51 -13.13
C SER A 512 8.82 -29.00 -12.87
N THR A 513 8.12 -29.68 -13.76
CA THR A 513 7.91 -31.13 -13.76
C THR A 513 8.93 -31.82 -14.65
#